data_8527f2b48e6237b63adc66caf1503702
#
_entry.id   8527f2b48e6237b63adc66caf1503702
#
_cell.length_a   1.000
_cell.length_b   1.000
_cell.length_c   1.000
_cell.angle_alpha   90.00
_cell.angle_beta   90.00
_cell.angle_gamma   90.00
#
_symmetry.space_group_name_H-M   'P 1'
#
loop_
_entity.id
_entity.type
_entity.pdbx_description
1 polymer ?
#
loop_
_entity_poly.entity_id
_entity_poly.type
_entity_poly.pdbx_seq_one_letter_code
_entity_poly.pdbx_strand_id
1 'polypeptide(L)'
;MRLATWNVNSVRARVARTVEFAVREHIDVLAMQEIKCKTEQFPYAAFEEAGYHVVAHGLNQWNGVAIASREPIEDVEIGFPGMPGFEKGKEGPDLPKEARAIGATIDGVRVWSLYVPNGRGLDDPHYRYKLDWLEALRRHTEDTLAANPGLPLALTGDFNIAPTDADNGDPTVIEGVTTHVSPPERAAFAAFESAGLTDVVRPLIPTGYTYWDYKQLRFPRNEGLRIDFILGSTAFADAVQGAEIHRNERKGEVPSDHVPVVADLDFSHGEDDDDLPMIFG
;
A
#
# COMPACT_ATOMS: atom_id res chain seq x y z
N MET A 1 -11.96 2.75 -12.47
CA MET A 1 -10.74 3.27 -11.76
C MET A 1 -9.66 2.21 -11.79
N ARG A 2 -8.41 2.58 -12.16
CA ARG A 2 -7.24 1.70 -12.11
C ARG A 2 -6.30 2.18 -11.00
N LEU A 3 -6.21 1.44 -9.90
CA LEU A 3 -5.44 1.77 -8.70
C LEU A 3 -4.15 0.95 -8.66
N ALA A 4 -3.02 1.62 -8.47
CA ALA A 4 -1.72 0.98 -8.26
C ALA A 4 -1.12 1.33 -6.89
N THR A 5 -0.39 0.40 -6.31
CA THR A 5 0.53 0.66 -5.19
C THR A 5 1.95 0.26 -5.59
N TRP A 6 2.94 1.10 -5.24
CA TRP A 6 4.34 0.85 -5.55
C TRP A 6 5.29 1.47 -4.53
N ASN A 7 6.04 0.65 -3.83
CA ASN A 7 7.22 1.13 -3.12
C ASN A 7 8.30 1.50 -4.15
N VAL A 8 8.51 2.79 -4.36
CA VAL A 8 9.40 3.32 -5.40
C VAL A 8 10.87 3.40 -4.97
N ASN A 9 11.16 3.12 -3.71
CA ASN A 9 12.52 3.16 -3.15
C ASN A 9 13.33 4.39 -3.61
N SER A 10 12.84 5.59 -3.30
CA SER A 10 13.26 6.93 -3.74
C SER A 10 12.61 7.39 -5.05
N VAL A 11 11.57 8.22 -4.89
CA VAL A 11 10.86 8.82 -6.04
C VAL A 11 11.78 9.71 -6.88
N ARG A 12 12.70 10.46 -6.26
CA ARG A 12 13.63 11.35 -7.00
C ARG A 12 14.60 10.58 -7.89
N ALA A 13 15.01 9.39 -7.47
CA ALA A 13 15.89 8.54 -8.27
C ALA A 13 15.15 7.85 -9.44
N ARG A 14 13.82 7.76 -9.37
CA ARG A 14 12.99 6.98 -10.29
C ARG A 14 11.80 7.76 -10.86
N VAL A 15 11.83 9.10 -10.81
CA VAL A 15 10.70 9.93 -11.22
C VAL A 15 10.25 9.63 -12.65
N ALA A 16 11.17 9.62 -13.61
CA ALA A 16 10.83 9.34 -15.02
C ALA A 16 10.16 7.97 -15.18
N ARG A 17 10.73 6.94 -14.55
CA ARG A 17 10.21 5.57 -14.58
C ARG A 17 8.82 5.46 -13.93
N THR A 18 8.62 6.14 -12.79
CA THR A 18 7.35 6.10 -12.05
C THR A 18 6.25 6.78 -12.86
N VAL A 19 6.52 7.93 -13.42
CA VAL A 19 5.58 8.66 -14.28
C VAL A 19 5.30 7.89 -15.58
N GLU A 20 6.35 7.37 -16.24
CA GLU A 20 6.20 6.55 -17.46
C GLU A 20 5.32 5.32 -17.21
N PHE A 21 5.54 4.61 -16.10
CA PHE A 21 4.70 3.48 -15.70
C PHE A 21 3.23 3.92 -15.55
N ALA A 22 2.98 4.99 -14.76
CA ALA A 22 1.63 5.46 -14.50
C ALA A 22 0.88 5.87 -15.79
N VAL A 23 1.58 6.52 -16.72
CA VAL A 23 1.00 6.91 -18.02
C VAL A 23 0.77 5.71 -18.93
N ARG A 24 1.78 4.84 -19.09
CA ARG A 24 1.74 3.67 -19.98
C ARG A 24 0.66 2.67 -19.57
N GLU A 25 0.53 2.44 -18.27
CA GLU A 25 -0.45 1.50 -17.74
C GLU A 25 -1.81 2.15 -17.42
N HIS A 26 -2.00 3.42 -17.81
CA HIS A 26 -3.25 4.16 -17.60
C HIS A 26 -3.71 4.15 -16.13
N ILE A 27 -2.78 4.33 -15.20
CA ILE A 27 -3.09 4.35 -13.77
C ILE A 27 -3.87 5.63 -13.44
N ASP A 28 -5.02 5.50 -12.80
CA ASP A 28 -5.81 6.64 -12.34
C ASP A 28 -5.32 7.10 -10.97
N VAL A 29 -4.98 6.16 -10.08
CA VAL A 29 -4.49 6.45 -8.73
C VAL A 29 -3.23 5.62 -8.46
N LEU A 30 -2.12 6.29 -8.10
CA LEU A 30 -0.86 5.66 -7.74
C LEU A 30 -0.50 6.01 -6.29
N ALA A 31 -0.56 5.01 -5.41
CA ALA A 31 -0.07 5.08 -4.04
C ALA A 31 1.41 4.68 -3.99
N MET A 32 2.26 5.59 -3.51
CA MET A 32 3.71 5.42 -3.47
C MET A 32 4.23 5.33 -2.04
N GLN A 33 5.20 4.43 -1.82
CA GLN A 33 5.91 4.27 -0.56
C GLN A 33 7.41 4.49 -0.78
N GLU A 34 8.12 4.77 0.31
CA GLU A 34 9.56 5.08 0.32
C GLU A 34 9.94 6.20 -0.67
N ILE A 35 9.19 7.31 -0.67
CA ILE A 35 9.52 8.46 -1.52
C ILE A 35 10.90 9.06 -1.19
N LYS A 36 11.41 8.82 0.05
CA LYS A 36 12.77 9.14 0.52
C LYS A 36 13.18 10.59 0.28
N CYS A 37 12.26 11.51 0.47
CA CYS A 37 12.50 12.95 0.42
C CYS A 37 11.56 13.66 1.37
N LYS A 38 11.86 14.91 1.68
CA LYS A 38 10.91 15.78 2.35
C LYS A 38 9.77 16.15 1.41
N THR A 39 8.61 16.50 1.96
CA THR A 39 7.42 16.88 1.17
C THR A 39 7.74 17.94 0.11
N GLU A 40 8.47 18.98 0.46
CA GLU A 40 8.85 20.07 -0.46
C GLU A 40 9.88 19.67 -1.53
N GLN A 41 10.48 18.49 -1.42
CA GLN A 41 11.46 17.95 -2.36
C GLN A 41 10.86 16.89 -3.30
N PHE A 42 9.58 16.61 -3.16
CA PHE A 42 8.88 15.69 -4.06
C PHE A 42 8.85 16.30 -5.48
N PRO A 43 9.05 15.51 -6.54
CA PRO A 43 9.12 16.02 -7.90
C PRO A 43 7.72 16.28 -8.50
N TYR A 44 6.93 17.15 -7.90
CA TYR A 44 5.54 17.46 -8.29
C TYR A 44 5.39 17.75 -9.78
N ALA A 45 6.25 18.63 -10.32
CA ALA A 45 6.14 19.07 -11.70
C ALA A 45 6.08 17.93 -12.72
N ALA A 46 6.84 16.84 -12.52
CA ALA A 46 6.85 15.71 -13.44
C ALA A 46 5.51 14.95 -13.45
N PHE A 47 4.84 14.88 -12.31
CA PHE A 47 3.51 14.25 -12.20
C PHE A 47 2.42 15.20 -12.73
N GLU A 48 2.49 16.49 -12.43
CA GLU A 48 1.56 17.51 -12.90
C GLU A 48 1.59 17.63 -14.43
N GLU A 49 2.79 17.63 -15.06
CA GLU A 49 2.96 17.60 -16.51
C GLU A 49 2.34 16.34 -17.16
N ALA A 50 2.29 15.24 -16.43
CA ALA A 50 1.65 14.00 -16.87
C ALA A 50 0.13 13.95 -16.55
N GLY A 51 -0.43 15.02 -15.97
CA GLY A 51 -1.86 15.15 -15.67
C GLY A 51 -2.29 14.55 -14.35
N TYR A 52 -1.39 14.48 -13.34
CA TYR A 52 -1.70 13.99 -12.00
C TYR A 52 -1.69 15.11 -10.96
N HIS A 53 -2.70 15.12 -10.10
CA HIS A 53 -2.65 15.79 -8.80
C HIS A 53 -1.82 14.94 -7.84
N VAL A 54 -1.08 15.58 -6.92
CA VAL A 54 -0.24 14.83 -5.98
C VAL A 54 -0.35 15.39 -4.57
N VAL A 55 -0.47 14.48 -3.61
CA VAL A 55 -0.24 14.76 -2.19
C VAL A 55 0.87 13.86 -1.68
N ALA A 56 1.78 14.43 -0.88
CA ALA A 56 2.92 13.70 -0.35
C ALA A 56 3.17 14.06 1.11
N HIS A 57 3.64 13.08 1.87
CA HIS A 57 4.13 13.27 3.22
C HIS A 57 5.50 12.62 3.37
N GLY A 58 6.52 13.44 3.55
CA GLY A 58 7.89 13.02 3.75
C GLY A 58 8.64 13.96 4.69
N LEU A 59 9.40 13.40 5.61
CA LEU A 59 10.15 14.12 6.63
C LEU A 59 11.66 14.10 6.39
N ASN A 60 12.15 13.05 5.74
CA ASN A 60 13.57 12.79 5.55
C ASN A 60 13.81 11.78 4.42
N GLN A 61 15.01 11.22 4.36
CA GLN A 61 15.48 10.29 3.32
C GLN A 61 15.16 8.80 3.57
N TRP A 62 14.44 8.45 4.63
CA TRP A 62 14.28 7.04 5.06
C TRP A 62 12.92 6.43 4.77
N ASN A 63 11.88 7.22 4.77
CA ASN A 63 10.50 6.78 4.55
C ASN A 63 9.77 7.78 3.65
N GLY A 64 8.49 8.01 3.88
CA GLY A 64 7.66 8.91 3.11
C GLY A 64 6.69 8.17 2.19
N VAL A 65 5.51 8.75 2.05
CA VAL A 65 4.38 8.22 1.28
C VAL A 65 3.77 9.31 0.42
N ALA A 66 3.15 8.93 -0.69
CA ALA A 66 2.44 9.87 -1.55
C ALA A 66 1.29 9.17 -2.29
N ILE A 67 0.34 9.98 -2.76
CA ILE A 67 -0.72 9.57 -3.67
C ILE A 67 -0.72 10.53 -4.85
N ALA A 68 -0.66 10.00 -6.06
CA ALA A 68 -0.89 10.72 -7.31
C ALA A 68 -2.21 10.26 -7.93
N SER A 69 -3.04 11.18 -8.42
CA SER A 69 -4.35 10.89 -8.97
C SER A 69 -4.64 11.75 -10.21
N ARG A 70 -5.31 11.17 -11.21
CA ARG A 70 -5.86 11.92 -12.34
C ARG A 70 -7.06 12.76 -11.95
N GLU A 71 -7.84 12.29 -11.00
CA GLU A 71 -8.99 12.99 -10.44
C GLU A 71 -8.57 13.83 -9.21
N PRO A 72 -9.35 14.85 -8.84
CA PRO A 72 -9.11 15.66 -7.66
C PRO A 72 -8.92 14.81 -6.40
N ILE A 73 -7.99 15.24 -5.55
CA ILE A 73 -7.70 14.58 -4.28
C ILE A 73 -8.38 15.36 -3.16
N GLU A 74 -9.26 14.70 -2.43
CA GLU A 74 -10.05 15.28 -1.35
C GLU A 74 -9.71 14.64 0.00
N ASP A 75 -10.11 15.26 1.10
CA ASP A 75 -10.02 14.75 2.47
C ASP A 75 -8.65 14.14 2.81
N VAL A 76 -7.58 14.87 2.51
CA VAL A 76 -6.21 14.41 2.76
C VAL A 76 -5.94 14.30 4.25
N GLU A 77 -5.48 13.14 4.67
CA GLU A 77 -5.16 12.83 6.06
C GLU A 77 -3.72 12.31 6.18
N ILE A 78 -2.91 12.94 7.04
CA ILE A 78 -1.52 12.56 7.30
C ILE A 78 -1.45 11.76 8.60
N GLY A 79 -1.05 10.49 8.48
CA GLY A 79 -1.17 9.53 9.59
C GLY A 79 -2.62 9.18 9.86
N PHE A 80 -2.87 8.33 10.83
CA PHE A 80 -4.21 7.92 11.25
C PHE A 80 -4.33 8.03 12.78
N PRO A 81 -5.55 8.12 13.33
CA PRO A 81 -5.79 8.15 14.78
C PRO A 81 -5.11 6.99 15.49
N GLY A 82 -4.39 7.29 16.58
CA GLY A 82 -3.68 6.28 17.34
C GLY A 82 -2.37 5.78 16.71
N MET A 83 -1.96 6.25 15.53
CA MET A 83 -0.68 5.88 14.92
C MET A 83 0.48 6.16 15.90
N PRO A 84 1.27 5.14 16.28
CA PRO A 84 2.39 5.32 17.20
C PRO A 84 3.56 6.04 16.51
N GLY A 85 4.41 6.69 17.31
CA GLY A 85 5.71 7.20 16.90
C GLY A 85 6.84 6.22 17.24
N PHE A 86 8.04 6.51 16.74
CA PHE A 86 9.24 5.73 17.05
C PHE A 86 10.47 6.61 17.15
N GLU A 87 11.25 6.40 18.21
CA GLU A 87 12.61 6.92 18.35
C GLU A 87 13.46 5.91 19.10
N LYS A 88 14.58 5.49 18.47
CA LYS A 88 15.44 4.45 19.03
C LYS A 88 15.96 4.84 20.43
N GLY A 89 15.75 3.96 21.40
CA GLY A 89 16.19 4.15 22.78
C GLY A 89 15.28 5.06 23.62
N LYS A 90 14.12 5.44 23.08
CA LYS A 90 13.08 6.16 23.82
C LYS A 90 11.78 5.39 23.85
N GLU A 91 11.02 5.58 24.92
CA GLU A 91 9.68 5.01 25.11
C GLU A 91 8.71 6.14 25.51
N GLY A 92 7.44 5.95 25.23
CA GLY A 92 6.38 6.88 25.63
C GLY A 92 5.40 7.21 24.50
N PRO A 93 4.29 7.91 24.83
CA PRO A 93 3.23 8.20 23.86
C PRO A 93 3.57 9.34 22.89
N ASP A 94 4.52 10.21 23.26
CA ASP A 94 4.85 11.44 22.51
C ASP A 94 6.07 11.29 21.58
N LEU A 95 6.34 10.06 21.11
CA LEU A 95 7.41 9.82 20.16
C LEU A 95 7.11 10.41 18.78
N PRO A 96 8.14 10.88 18.03
CA PRO A 96 7.94 11.47 16.72
C PRO A 96 7.33 10.44 15.75
N LYS A 97 6.27 10.84 15.07
CA LYS A 97 5.63 10.00 14.05
C LYS A 97 6.44 10.04 12.76
N GLU A 98 6.72 8.87 12.21
CA GLU A 98 7.37 8.75 10.91
C GLU A 98 6.35 8.94 9.76
N ALA A 99 6.83 9.37 8.59
CA ALA A 99 6.01 9.56 7.40
C ALA A 99 5.70 8.22 6.74
N ARG A 100 4.69 7.49 7.25
CA ARG A 100 4.36 6.12 6.84
C ARG A 100 2.92 5.92 6.38
N ALA A 101 2.08 6.91 6.53
CA ALA A 101 0.67 6.83 6.14
C ALA A 101 0.18 8.17 5.61
N ILE A 102 -0.50 8.14 4.47
CA ILE A 102 -1.30 9.23 3.92
C ILE A 102 -2.57 8.64 3.34
N GLY A 103 -3.71 9.21 3.71
CA GLY A 103 -5.03 8.85 3.20
C GLY A 103 -5.62 9.98 2.39
N ALA A 104 -6.43 9.65 1.39
CA ALA A 104 -7.17 10.62 0.60
C ALA A 104 -8.46 9.99 0.04
N THR A 105 -9.41 10.82 -0.30
CA THR A 105 -10.63 10.43 -1.02
C THR A 105 -10.47 10.83 -2.49
N ILE A 106 -10.67 9.90 -3.40
CA ILE A 106 -10.61 10.11 -4.84
C ILE A 106 -11.85 9.47 -5.46
N ASP A 107 -12.71 10.28 -6.07
CA ASP A 107 -13.95 9.82 -6.71
C ASP A 107 -14.78 8.92 -5.79
N GLY A 108 -14.94 9.33 -4.53
CA GLY A 108 -15.70 8.62 -3.50
C GLY A 108 -14.97 7.39 -2.88
N VAL A 109 -13.79 7.02 -3.37
CA VAL A 109 -13.00 5.92 -2.83
C VAL A 109 -11.98 6.43 -1.83
N ARG A 110 -11.97 5.88 -0.62
CA ARG A 110 -10.96 6.18 0.40
C ARG A 110 -9.72 5.33 0.19
N VAL A 111 -8.61 5.94 -0.17
CA VAL A 111 -7.34 5.27 -0.47
C VAL A 111 -6.29 5.66 0.56
N TRP A 112 -5.60 4.68 1.11
CA TRP A 112 -4.42 4.87 1.97
C TRP A 112 -3.16 4.37 1.27
N SER A 113 -2.11 5.20 1.23
CA SER A 113 -0.74 4.78 0.92
C SER A 113 0.01 4.54 2.23
N LEU A 114 0.44 3.29 2.43
CA LEU A 114 0.98 2.80 3.70
C LEU A 114 2.38 2.21 3.51
N TYR A 115 3.30 2.61 4.38
CA TYR A 115 4.63 2.03 4.51
C TYR A 115 4.80 1.48 5.92
N VAL A 116 4.40 0.23 6.13
CA VAL A 116 4.47 -0.44 7.44
C VAL A 116 5.93 -0.54 7.90
N PRO A 117 6.24 -0.30 9.18
CA PRO A 117 7.60 -0.47 9.69
C PRO A 117 8.19 -1.84 9.36
N ASN A 118 9.44 -1.88 8.92
CA ASN A 118 10.10 -3.14 8.55
C ASN A 118 10.25 -4.13 9.72
N GLY A 119 10.51 -3.63 10.94
CA GLY A 119 10.76 -4.47 12.13
C GLY A 119 12.24 -4.70 12.42
N ARG A 120 13.11 -4.67 11.42
CA ARG A 120 14.58 -4.85 11.47
C ARG A 120 15.05 -6.20 11.97
N GLY A 121 14.46 -6.74 13.03
CA GLY A 121 14.78 -8.03 13.62
C GLY A 121 13.85 -8.30 14.80
N LEU A 122 13.63 -9.56 15.17
CA LEU A 122 12.64 -9.94 16.18
C LEU A 122 12.95 -9.37 17.57
N ASP A 123 14.24 -9.13 17.89
CA ASP A 123 14.70 -8.56 19.16
C ASP A 123 14.91 -7.02 19.09
N ASP A 124 14.66 -6.38 17.93
CA ASP A 124 14.80 -4.93 17.78
C ASP A 124 13.52 -4.23 18.29
N PRO A 125 13.63 -3.11 19.04
CA PRO A 125 12.45 -2.32 19.46
C PRO A 125 11.56 -1.90 18.30
N HIS A 126 12.11 -1.77 17.08
CA HIS A 126 11.37 -1.46 15.87
C HIS A 126 10.38 -2.58 15.46
N TYR A 127 10.61 -3.82 15.92
CA TYR A 127 9.67 -4.92 15.70
C TYR A 127 8.39 -4.73 16.54
N ARG A 128 8.54 -4.34 17.81
CA ARG A 128 7.39 -4.00 18.66
C ARG A 128 6.61 -2.82 18.09
N TYR A 129 7.33 -1.78 17.66
CA TYR A 129 6.73 -0.63 16.98
C TYR A 129 5.92 -1.05 15.74
N LYS A 130 6.42 -2.00 14.93
CA LYS A 130 5.69 -2.55 13.78
C LYS A 130 4.35 -3.16 14.19
N LEU A 131 4.34 -4.01 15.22
CA LEU A 131 3.13 -4.67 15.68
C LEU A 131 2.13 -3.67 16.28
N ASP A 132 2.58 -2.72 17.07
CA ASP A 132 1.73 -1.65 17.64
C ASP A 132 1.16 -0.74 16.54
N TRP A 133 1.93 -0.46 15.48
CA TRP A 133 1.51 0.31 14.32
C TRP A 133 0.40 -0.42 13.53
N LEU A 134 0.55 -1.72 13.30
CA LEU A 134 -0.45 -2.54 12.62
C LEU A 134 -1.74 -2.64 13.44
N GLU A 135 -1.65 -2.81 14.74
CA GLU A 135 -2.82 -2.86 15.62
C GLU A 135 -3.57 -1.51 15.65
N ALA A 136 -2.85 -0.39 15.67
CA ALA A 136 -3.47 0.93 15.60
C ALA A 136 -4.16 1.17 14.25
N LEU A 137 -3.55 0.73 13.14
CA LEU A 137 -4.16 0.80 11.80
C LEU A 137 -5.42 -0.06 11.72
N ARG A 138 -5.36 -1.28 12.26
CA ARG A 138 -6.51 -2.19 12.30
C ARG A 138 -7.71 -1.56 13.02
N ARG A 139 -7.48 -0.97 14.20
CA ARG A 139 -8.53 -0.27 14.97
C ARG A 139 -9.11 0.91 14.21
N HIS A 140 -8.25 1.74 13.63
CA HIS A 140 -8.70 2.85 12.79
C HIS A 140 -9.58 2.36 11.64
N THR A 141 -9.24 1.23 11.01
CA THR A 141 -10.04 0.62 9.95
C THR A 141 -11.39 0.15 10.45
N GLU A 142 -11.45 -0.54 11.58
CA GLU A 142 -12.69 -0.99 12.21
C GLU A 142 -13.61 0.20 12.52
N ASP A 143 -13.09 1.25 13.16
CA ASP A 143 -13.84 2.43 13.51
C ASP A 143 -14.37 3.15 12.25
N THR A 144 -13.56 3.23 11.20
CA THR A 144 -13.93 3.85 9.92
C THR A 144 -15.07 3.08 9.25
N LEU A 145 -14.96 1.75 9.14
CA LEU A 145 -15.99 0.92 8.51
C LEU A 145 -17.23 0.77 9.37
N ALA A 146 -17.12 0.81 10.71
CA ALA A 146 -18.28 0.86 11.60
C ALA A 146 -19.07 2.17 11.45
N ALA A 147 -18.38 3.29 11.22
CA ALA A 147 -19.01 4.58 10.97
C ALA A 147 -19.65 4.68 9.57
N ASN A 148 -19.08 4.02 8.57
CA ASN A 148 -19.58 3.97 7.19
C ASN A 148 -19.38 2.58 6.57
N PRO A 149 -20.30 1.63 6.79
CA PRO A 149 -20.16 0.25 6.29
C PRO A 149 -20.13 0.12 4.76
N GLY A 150 -20.68 1.11 4.04
CA GLY A 150 -20.69 1.14 2.57
C GLY A 150 -19.47 1.84 1.95
N LEU A 151 -18.51 2.30 2.74
CA LEU A 151 -17.35 3.03 2.23
C LEU A 151 -16.45 2.12 1.39
N PRO A 152 -16.21 2.44 0.10
CA PRO A 152 -15.13 1.81 -0.65
C PRO A 152 -13.79 2.29 -0.09
N LEU A 153 -13.16 1.44 0.71
CA LEU A 153 -11.89 1.72 1.39
C LEU A 153 -10.81 0.77 0.88
N ALA A 154 -9.65 1.31 0.53
CA ALA A 154 -8.45 0.56 0.19
C ALA A 154 -7.27 0.93 1.10
N LEU A 155 -6.71 -0.04 1.81
CA LEU A 155 -5.40 0.04 2.41
C LEU A 155 -4.38 -0.52 1.42
N THR A 156 -3.50 0.33 0.90
CA THR A 156 -2.54 -0.07 -0.13
C THR A 156 -1.12 0.20 0.33
N GLY A 157 -0.18 -0.65 -0.04
CA GLY A 157 1.22 -0.37 0.23
C GLY A 157 2.08 -1.57 0.55
N ASP A 158 3.27 -1.23 1.06
CA ASP A 158 4.25 -2.17 1.56
C ASP A 158 3.95 -2.50 3.02
N PHE A 159 3.42 -3.70 3.25
CA PHE A 159 3.10 -4.19 4.60
C PHE A 159 4.29 -4.81 5.32
N ASN A 160 5.40 -5.03 4.60
CA ASN A 160 6.59 -5.68 5.15
C ASN A 160 6.29 -7.03 5.83
N ILE A 161 5.25 -7.74 5.39
CA ILE A 161 4.84 -9.06 5.88
C ILE A 161 4.57 -9.96 4.68
N ALA A 162 5.11 -11.18 4.72
CA ALA A 162 4.73 -12.30 3.87
C ALA A 162 3.73 -13.19 4.63
N PRO A 163 2.41 -13.06 4.38
CA PRO A 163 1.38 -13.64 5.23
C PRO A 163 1.37 -15.17 5.26
N THR A 164 1.81 -15.80 4.16
CA THR A 164 1.83 -17.25 4.01
C THR A 164 3.20 -17.73 3.52
N ASP A 165 3.45 -19.02 3.58
CA ASP A 165 4.69 -19.60 3.08
C ASP A 165 4.83 -19.46 1.56
N ALA A 166 3.71 -19.39 0.82
CA ALA A 166 3.70 -19.15 -0.62
C ALA A 166 4.18 -17.71 -0.97
N ASP A 167 4.15 -16.78 -0.02
CA ASP A 167 4.59 -15.40 -0.19
C ASP A 167 6.08 -15.20 0.09
N ASN A 168 6.76 -16.26 0.54
CA ASN A 168 8.20 -16.25 0.85
C ASN A 168 8.96 -17.24 -0.04
N GLY A 169 9.67 -16.71 -1.03
CA GLY A 169 10.63 -17.46 -1.85
C GLY A 169 12.08 -17.13 -1.53
N ASP A 170 12.34 -16.23 -0.57
CA ASP A 170 13.71 -15.90 -0.15
C ASP A 170 14.20 -16.87 0.94
N PRO A 171 15.20 -17.72 0.65
CA PRO A 171 15.69 -18.72 1.61
C PRO A 171 16.39 -18.13 2.84
N THR A 172 16.65 -16.83 2.86
CA THR A 172 17.23 -16.14 4.02
C THR A 172 16.19 -15.54 4.96
N VAL A 173 14.92 -15.49 4.52
CA VAL A 173 13.79 -15.06 5.34
C VAL A 173 13.19 -16.29 6.00
N ILE A 174 13.42 -16.46 7.30
CA ILE A 174 13.15 -17.70 8.04
C ILE A 174 12.21 -17.39 9.21
N GLU A 175 11.12 -18.15 9.30
CA GLU A 175 10.16 -18.04 10.39
C GLU A 175 10.86 -18.26 11.77
N GLY A 176 10.53 -17.39 12.72
CA GLY A 176 11.11 -17.39 14.06
C GLY A 176 12.55 -16.87 14.15
N VAL A 177 13.15 -16.47 13.02
CA VAL A 177 14.53 -15.92 12.96
C VAL A 177 14.54 -14.51 12.41
N THR A 178 13.80 -14.27 11.33
CA THR A 178 13.76 -12.96 10.67
C THR A 178 12.37 -12.33 10.75
N THR A 179 12.31 -11.01 10.56
CA THR A 179 11.05 -10.29 10.34
C THR A 179 10.40 -10.70 9.00
N HIS A 180 9.20 -10.23 8.73
CA HIS A 180 8.30 -10.50 7.59
C HIS A 180 7.49 -11.80 7.66
N VAL A 181 7.94 -12.81 8.35
CA VAL A 181 7.31 -14.15 8.38
C VAL A 181 7.03 -14.66 9.78
N SER A 182 7.27 -13.87 10.81
CA SER A 182 7.03 -14.29 12.19
C SER A 182 5.53 -14.53 12.47
N PRO A 183 5.17 -15.47 13.36
CA PRO A 183 3.77 -15.71 13.70
C PRO A 183 3.01 -14.45 14.18
N PRO A 184 3.59 -13.55 15.00
CA PRO A 184 2.90 -12.31 15.38
C PRO A 184 2.65 -11.36 14.21
N GLU A 185 3.57 -11.24 13.24
CA GLU A 185 3.37 -10.42 12.02
C GLU A 185 2.25 -11.00 11.16
N ARG A 186 2.25 -12.31 10.93
CA ARG A 186 1.21 -13.01 10.16
C ARG A 186 -0.15 -12.89 10.83
N ALA A 187 -0.21 -13.01 12.16
CA ALA A 187 -1.44 -12.80 12.92
C ALA A 187 -1.95 -11.36 12.82
N ALA A 188 -1.06 -10.36 12.89
CA ALA A 188 -1.42 -8.95 12.74
C ALA A 188 -1.95 -8.64 11.33
N PHE A 189 -1.39 -9.26 10.28
CA PHE A 189 -1.90 -9.14 8.91
C PHE A 189 -3.27 -9.81 8.76
N ALA A 190 -3.43 -11.04 9.25
CA ALA A 190 -4.71 -11.76 9.19
C ALA A 190 -5.84 -11.05 9.95
N ALA A 191 -5.52 -10.27 10.97
CA ALA A 191 -6.52 -9.51 11.74
C ALA A 191 -7.23 -8.42 10.90
N PHE A 192 -6.68 -7.98 9.78
CA PHE A 192 -7.38 -7.06 8.85
C PHE A 192 -8.60 -7.71 8.18
N GLU A 193 -8.61 -9.03 7.99
CA GLU A 193 -9.79 -9.75 7.52
C GLU A 193 -10.94 -9.64 8.54
N SER A 194 -10.65 -9.79 9.83
CA SER A 194 -11.64 -9.58 10.89
C SER A 194 -12.11 -8.13 11.01
N ALA A 195 -11.30 -7.17 10.55
CA ALA A 195 -11.65 -5.75 10.46
C ALA A 195 -12.48 -5.41 9.20
N GLY A 196 -12.87 -6.41 8.40
CA GLY A 196 -13.71 -6.24 7.20
C GLY A 196 -12.96 -5.97 5.91
N LEU A 197 -11.67 -6.29 5.83
CA LEU A 197 -10.85 -6.12 4.63
C LEU A 197 -10.50 -7.46 3.97
N THR A 198 -10.34 -7.44 2.66
CA THR A 198 -9.93 -8.61 1.85
C THR A 198 -8.71 -8.25 0.99
N ASP A 199 -7.73 -9.15 0.85
CA ASP A 199 -6.69 -9.04 -0.20
C ASP A 199 -7.36 -9.23 -1.56
N VAL A 200 -7.61 -8.13 -2.26
CA VAL A 200 -8.37 -8.13 -3.52
C VAL A 200 -7.57 -8.67 -4.71
N VAL A 201 -6.27 -8.76 -4.58
CA VAL A 201 -5.38 -9.23 -5.65
C VAL A 201 -5.20 -10.76 -5.60
N ARG A 202 -5.21 -11.36 -4.41
CA ARG A 202 -4.96 -12.78 -4.19
C ARG A 202 -5.92 -13.71 -4.96
N PRO A 203 -7.24 -13.48 -5.00
CA PRO A 203 -8.17 -14.31 -5.73
C PRO A 203 -7.89 -14.37 -7.24
N LEU A 204 -7.37 -13.26 -7.81
CA LEU A 204 -7.06 -13.13 -9.24
C LEU A 204 -5.63 -13.57 -9.58
N ILE A 205 -4.69 -13.32 -8.66
CA ILE A 205 -3.27 -13.69 -8.79
C ILE A 205 -2.84 -14.44 -7.54
N PRO A 206 -3.08 -15.76 -7.49
CA PRO A 206 -2.80 -16.59 -6.30
C PRO A 206 -1.33 -16.61 -5.90
N THR A 207 -0.42 -16.51 -6.87
CA THR A 207 1.03 -16.57 -6.67
C THR A 207 1.74 -15.39 -7.34
N GLY A 208 2.89 -15.02 -6.82
CA GLY A 208 3.72 -13.94 -7.37
C GLY A 208 4.33 -13.09 -6.26
N TYR A 209 5.56 -12.69 -6.47
CA TYR A 209 6.30 -11.82 -5.54
C TYR A 209 6.23 -10.38 -6.01
N THR A 210 6.38 -9.45 -5.05
CA THR A 210 6.36 -8.01 -5.29
C THR A 210 7.69 -7.34 -4.95
N TYR A 211 8.57 -8.05 -4.23
CA TYR A 211 9.87 -7.58 -3.75
C TYR A 211 10.97 -8.61 -4.01
N TRP A 212 12.19 -8.14 -4.37
CA TRP A 212 13.43 -8.93 -4.46
C TRP A 212 14.61 -8.07 -4.03
N ASP A 213 15.36 -8.49 -3.00
CA ASP A 213 16.60 -7.82 -2.60
C ASP A 213 17.55 -7.68 -3.81
N TYR A 214 18.28 -6.57 -3.88
CA TYR A 214 19.28 -6.34 -4.92
C TYR A 214 20.46 -7.31 -4.87
N LYS A 215 20.69 -7.90 -3.69
CA LYS A 215 21.83 -8.78 -3.44
C LYS A 215 21.58 -10.20 -3.96
N GLN A 216 22.67 -10.95 -4.11
CA GLN A 216 22.67 -12.40 -4.34
C GLN A 216 21.87 -12.88 -5.56
N LEU A 217 21.62 -12.03 -6.54
CA LEU A 217 20.85 -12.37 -7.75
C LEU A 217 19.42 -12.88 -7.42
N ARG A 218 18.77 -12.31 -6.39
CA ARG A 218 17.45 -12.74 -5.94
C ARG A 218 16.40 -12.66 -7.05
N PHE A 219 16.38 -11.57 -7.80
CA PHE A 219 15.40 -11.39 -8.88
C PHE A 219 15.57 -12.41 -10.02
N PRO A 220 16.79 -12.66 -10.60
CA PRO A 220 16.98 -13.72 -11.60
C PRO A 220 16.62 -15.13 -11.10
N ARG A 221 16.85 -15.43 -9.82
CA ARG A 221 16.50 -16.71 -9.21
C ARG A 221 15.03 -16.81 -8.81
N ASN A 222 14.28 -15.72 -8.92
CA ASN A 222 12.92 -15.58 -8.43
C ASN A 222 12.76 -15.88 -6.93
N GLU A 223 13.75 -15.53 -6.14
CA GLU A 223 13.78 -15.64 -4.68
C GLU A 223 13.26 -14.32 -4.09
N GLY A 224 11.96 -14.12 -4.04
CA GLY A 224 11.30 -12.87 -3.65
C GLY A 224 10.30 -13.03 -2.52
N LEU A 225 9.70 -11.92 -2.13
CA LEU A 225 8.62 -11.85 -1.17
C LEU A 225 7.39 -11.18 -1.80
N ARG A 226 6.19 -11.58 -1.41
CA ARG A 226 4.97 -10.81 -1.65
C ARG A 226 4.63 -10.08 -0.36
N ILE A 227 4.93 -8.78 -0.34
CA ILE A 227 4.79 -7.91 0.84
C ILE A 227 4.05 -6.62 0.54
N ASP A 228 3.69 -6.37 -0.73
CA ASP A 228 2.88 -5.25 -1.17
C ASP A 228 1.46 -5.74 -1.47
N PHE A 229 0.45 -5.04 -0.92
CA PHE A 229 -0.95 -5.47 -0.98
C PHE A 229 -1.90 -4.32 -1.26
N ILE A 230 -3.09 -4.68 -1.75
CA ILE A 230 -4.30 -3.86 -1.80
C ILE A 230 -5.35 -4.62 -0.99
N LEU A 231 -5.64 -4.13 0.23
CA LEU A 231 -6.68 -4.67 1.09
C LEU A 231 -7.91 -3.79 0.95
N GLY A 232 -9.02 -4.34 0.46
CA GLY A 232 -10.25 -3.61 0.21
C GLY A 232 -11.37 -3.95 1.19
N SER A 233 -12.20 -2.94 1.56
CA SER A 233 -13.50 -3.18 2.17
C SER A 233 -14.41 -3.97 1.23
N THR A 234 -15.54 -4.48 1.73
CA THR A 234 -16.52 -5.20 0.89
C THR A 234 -16.91 -4.37 -0.33
N ALA A 235 -17.32 -3.10 -0.14
CA ALA A 235 -17.70 -2.23 -1.25
C ALA A 235 -16.57 -1.99 -2.28
N PHE A 236 -15.33 -1.96 -1.82
CA PHE A 236 -14.17 -1.88 -2.71
C PHE A 236 -13.91 -3.23 -3.42
N ALA A 237 -13.95 -4.33 -2.69
CA ALA A 237 -13.67 -5.67 -3.21
C ALA A 237 -14.70 -6.10 -4.28
N ASP A 238 -15.97 -5.76 -4.09
CA ASP A 238 -17.05 -6.06 -5.03
C ASP A 238 -16.89 -5.33 -6.37
N ALA A 239 -16.20 -4.19 -6.39
CA ALA A 239 -15.91 -3.43 -7.60
C ALA A 239 -14.68 -3.95 -8.37
N VAL A 240 -13.87 -4.86 -7.81
CA VAL A 240 -12.64 -5.34 -8.45
C VAL A 240 -12.96 -6.27 -9.60
N GLN A 241 -12.48 -5.92 -10.81
CA GLN A 241 -12.66 -6.69 -12.05
C GLN A 241 -11.35 -7.34 -12.55
N GLY A 242 -10.20 -6.83 -12.13
CA GLY A 242 -8.90 -7.30 -12.59
C GLY A 242 -7.78 -6.93 -11.62
N ALA A 243 -6.65 -7.63 -11.75
CA ALA A 243 -5.45 -7.32 -10.99
C ALA A 243 -4.19 -7.69 -11.78
N GLU A 244 -3.08 -6.99 -11.52
CA GLU A 244 -1.79 -7.26 -12.13
C GLU A 244 -0.64 -7.05 -11.13
N ILE A 245 0.43 -7.85 -11.27
CA ILE A 245 1.73 -7.62 -10.62
C ILE A 245 2.75 -7.36 -11.74
N HIS A 246 3.23 -6.14 -11.85
CA HIS A 246 4.09 -5.69 -12.94
C HIS A 246 5.56 -6.08 -12.71
N ARG A 247 5.84 -7.39 -12.66
CA ARG A 247 7.16 -7.96 -12.39
C ARG A 247 8.27 -7.38 -13.27
N ASN A 248 7.95 -6.96 -14.50
CA ASN A 248 8.93 -6.41 -15.43
C ASN A 248 9.46 -5.04 -14.99
N GLU A 249 8.77 -4.33 -14.10
CA GLU A 249 9.29 -3.11 -13.49
C GLU A 249 10.52 -3.33 -12.59
N ARG A 250 10.87 -4.56 -12.28
CA ARG A 250 12.14 -4.93 -11.62
C ARG A 250 13.32 -5.01 -12.60
N LYS A 251 13.10 -4.83 -13.91
CA LYS A 251 14.12 -4.85 -14.97
C LYS A 251 14.53 -3.44 -15.39
N GLY A 252 15.62 -3.33 -16.15
CA GLY A 252 16.11 -2.07 -16.71
C GLY A 252 17.04 -1.32 -15.77
N GLU A 253 17.21 -0.01 -16.00
CA GLU A 253 18.14 0.83 -15.26
C GLU A 253 17.52 1.31 -13.94
N VAL A 254 18.29 1.25 -12.87
CA VAL A 254 17.95 1.73 -11.52
C VAL A 254 16.52 1.35 -11.07
N PRO A 255 16.11 0.07 -11.20
CA PRO A 255 14.75 -0.32 -10.80
C PRO A 255 14.57 -0.21 -9.27
N SER A 256 13.33 -0.10 -8.80
CA SER A 256 13.01 -0.37 -7.40
C SER A 256 13.23 -1.85 -7.10
N ASP A 257 13.47 -2.21 -5.85
CA ASP A 257 13.46 -3.60 -5.37
C ASP A 257 12.03 -4.16 -5.26
N HIS A 258 11.02 -3.29 -5.29
CA HIS A 258 9.61 -3.64 -5.41
C HIS A 258 9.09 -3.40 -6.83
N VAL A 259 7.95 -4.03 -7.13
CA VAL A 259 7.19 -3.82 -8.38
C VAL A 259 5.77 -3.40 -8.08
N PRO A 260 5.11 -2.67 -9.02
CA PRO A 260 3.73 -2.25 -8.84
C PRO A 260 2.75 -3.43 -8.74
N VAL A 261 1.76 -3.26 -7.86
CA VAL A 261 0.56 -4.10 -7.76
C VAL A 261 -0.62 -3.24 -8.15
N VAL A 262 -1.46 -3.72 -9.04
CA VAL A 262 -2.58 -2.97 -9.64
C VAL A 262 -3.88 -3.72 -9.42
N ALA A 263 -4.96 -2.98 -9.17
CA ALA A 263 -6.34 -3.44 -9.20
C ALA A 263 -7.17 -2.57 -10.15
N ASP A 264 -7.98 -3.21 -10.98
CA ASP A 264 -8.98 -2.58 -11.86
C ASP A 264 -10.34 -2.62 -11.18
N LEU A 265 -11.01 -1.48 -11.09
CA LEU A 265 -12.26 -1.31 -10.36
C LEU A 265 -13.35 -0.73 -11.28
N ASP A 266 -14.55 -1.29 -11.17
CA ASP A 266 -15.76 -0.78 -11.79
C ASP A 266 -16.85 -0.61 -10.74
N PHE A 267 -17.20 0.64 -10.45
CA PHE A 267 -18.26 1.01 -9.50
C PHE A 267 -19.63 1.22 -10.17
N SER A 268 -19.77 0.99 -11.48
CA SER A 268 -21.01 1.27 -12.22
C SER A 268 -22.15 0.29 -11.93
N HIS A 269 -21.89 -0.84 -11.28
CA HIS A 269 -22.89 -1.87 -11.01
C HIS A 269 -23.84 -1.60 -9.83
N GLY A 270 -23.71 -0.45 -9.17
CA GLY A 270 -24.57 -0.05 -8.02
C GLY A 270 -25.75 0.83 -8.35
N GLU A 271 -25.87 1.35 -9.58
CA GLU A 271 -26.90 2.36 -9.95
C GLU A 271 -28.10 1.81 -10.71
N ASP A 272 -28.12 0.52 -11.13
CA ASP A 272 -29.12 0.01 -12.09
C ASP A 272 -30.37 -0.66 -11.50
N ASP A 273 -30.56 -0.71 -10.16
CA ASP A 273 -31.69 -1.47 -9.56
C ASP A 273 -32.90 -0.62 -9.12
N ASP A 274 -32.86 0.73 -9.24
CA ASP A 274 -33.96 1.60 -8.75
C ASP A 274 -34.85 2.21 -9.85
N ASP A 275 -34.62 1.96 -11.15
CA ASP A 275 -35.44 2.52 -12.25
C ASP A 275 -36.23 1.46 -13.06
N LEU A 276 -36.93 0.56 -12.38
CA LEU A 276 -38.03 -0.18 -13.04
C LEU A 276 -39.33 0.60 -12.93
N PRO A 277 -39.91 1.10 -14.03
CA PRO A 277 -41.19 1.77 -14.00
C PRO A 277 -42.27 0.77 -13.53
N MET A 278 -42.93 1.12 -12.44
CA MET A 278 -44.15 0.40 -12.01
C MET A 278 -45.18 0.48 -13.13
N ILE A 279 -45.40 -0.60 -13.85
CA ILE A 279 -46.51 -0.73 -14.79
C ILE A 279 -47.75 -1.07 -13.95
N PHE A 280 -48.60 -0.07 -13.73
CA PHE A 280 -49.97 -0.30 -13.26
C PHE A 280 -50.81 -0.80 -14.45
N GLY A 281 -51.27 -2.05 -14.37
CA GLY A 281 -52.26 -2.63 -15.23
C GLY A 281 -53.66 -2.51 -14.62
#